data_f35619165b2121e6129b245e9b5f0636
#
_entry.id   f35619165b2121e6129b245e9b5f0636
#
_cell.length_a   1.000
_cell.length_b   1.000
_cell.length_c   1.000
_cell.angle_alpha   90.00
_cell.angle_beta   90.00
_cell.angle_gamma   90.00
#
_symmetry.space_group_name_H-M   'P 1'
#
loop_
_entity.id
_entity.type
_entity.pdbx_description
1 polymer ?
#
loop_
_entity_poly.entity_id
_entity_poly.type
_entity_poly.pdbx_seq_one_letter_code
_entity_poly.pdbx_strand_id
1 'polypeptide(L)'
;MAIVGYARVSTKGQSLEVQLNALNDCDIVFQEKQSGASTERPELKRMLEYVREGDSIKITKLCRLARNTKHLLEVVEFLDSKKVSLQVANLGIDTSSPTGRLMVTLIGAIATFERQLLLERQAEGIALAKEKGKYKGRKPTARAKQAQVNELIANGMNKPQVAKHLIITLSSVYRLSI
;
A
#
# COMPACT_ATOMS: atom_id res chain seq x y z
N MET A 1 7.10 -32.47 6.33
CA MET A 1 6.67 -31.19 6.91
C MET A 1 7.80 -30.22 6.73
N ALA A 2 7.66 -29.26 5.86
CA ALA A 2 8.65 -28.21 5.65
C ALA A 2 8.18 -26.89 6.30
N ILE A 3 9.13 -26.11 6.81
CA ILE A 3 8.87 -24.75 7.30
C ILE A 3 9.29 -23.78 6.21
N VAL A 4 8.31 -23.10 5.61
CA VAL A 4 8.50 -22.22 4.48
C VAL A 4 8.40 -20.76 4.94
N GLY A 5 9.50 -20.03 4.84
CA GLY A 5 9.56 -18.62 5.20
C GLY A 5 9.03 -17.70 4.10
N TYR A 6 8.36 -16.60 4.47
CA TYR A 6 8.06 -15.51 3.55
C TYR A 6 8.49 -14.16 4.11
N ALA A 7 9.34 -13.48 3.36
CA ALA A 7 9.83 -12.14 3.68
C ALA A 7 9.43 -11.15 2.59
N ARG A 8 8.92 -9.96 2.99
CA ARG A 8 8.59 -8.88 2.07
C ARG A 8 9.26 -7.58 2.47
N VAL A 9 9.97 -6.95 1.53
CA VAL A 9 10.64 -5.67 1.74
C VAL A 9 10.22 -4.64 0.69
N SER A 10 10.09 -3.39 1.13
CA SER A 10 10.15 -2.24 0.23
C SER A 10 11.63 -1.91 -0.03
N THR A 11 11.94 -1.26 -1.13
CA THR A 11 13.27 -0.96 -1.70
C THR A 11 14.37 -0.42 -0.75
N LYS A 12 14.14 -0.24 0.55
CA LYS A 12 15.14 0.22 1.53
C LYS A 12 15.62 -0.93 2.42
N GLY A 13 16.86 -1.33 2.22
CA GLY A 13 17.54 -2.56 2.64
C GLY A 13 17.60 -2.99 4.11
N GLN A 14 17.29 -2.16 5.09
CA GLN A 14 17.50 -2.53 6.51
C GLN A 14 16.50 -3.53 7.10
N SER A 15 15.32 -3.72 6.49
CA SER A 15 14.30 -4.59 7.07
C SER A 15 14.34 -6.05 6.55
N LEU A 16 15.12 -6.35 5.51
CA LEU A 16 15.21 -7.72 4.97
C LEU A 16 16.07 -8.62 5.86
N GLU A 17 17.23 -8.15 6.23
CA GLU A 17 18.18 -8.90 7.07
C GLU A 17 17.56 -9.31 8.41
N VAL A 18 16.86 -8.39 9.06
CA VAL A 18 16.12 -8.68 10.30
C VAL A 18 15.03 -9.73 10.09
N GLN A 19 14.32 -9.70 8.93
CA GLN A 19 13.31 -10.71 8.63
C GLN A 19 13.96 -12.07 8.34
N LEU A 20 15.07 -12.10 7.58
CA LEU A 20 15.78 -13.34 7.28
C LEU A 20 16.35 -13.98 8.54
N ASN A 21 16.89 -13.17 9.46
CA ASN A 21 17.37 -13.69 10.75
C ASN A 21 16.25 -14.32 11.59
N ALA A 22 15.03 -13.76 11.53
CA ALA A 22 13.87 -14.34 12.21
C ALA A 22 13.27 -15.57 11.49
N LEU A 23 13.71 -15.85 10.27
CA LEU A 23 13.29 -16.98 9.43
C LEU A 23 14.45 -17.96 9.15
N ASN A 24 15.50 -17.91 9.95
CA ASN A 24 16.72 -18.72 9.77
C ASN A 24 16.50 -20.23 9.99
N ASP A 25 15.42 -20.58 10.67
CA ASP A 25 14.97 -21.95 10.93
C ASP A 25 14.03 -22.50 9.83
N CYS A 26 13.76 -21.71 8.76
CA CYS A 26 12.96 -22.16 7.64
C CYS A 26 13.82 -22.96 6.63
N ASP A 27 13.24 -24.03 6.08
CA ASP A 27 13.89 -24.84 5.04
C ASP A 27 14.11 -24.07 3.74
N ILE A 28 13.18 -23.17 3.40
CA ILE A 28 13.24 -22.28 2.24
C ILE A 28 12.58 -20.93 2.58
N VAL A 29 13.10 -19.82 2.03
CA VAL A 29 12.53 -18.48 2.23
C VAL A 29 12.24 -17.82 0.89
N PHE A 30 10.96 -17.52 0.63
CA PHE A 30 10.51 -16.71 -0.50
C PHE A 30 10.64 -15.23 -0.17
N GLN A 31 11.35 -14.48 -1.03
CA GLN A 31 11.66 -13.08 -0.78
C GLN A 31 11.02 -12.18 -1.82
N GLU A 32 10.04 -11.40 -1.40
CA GLU A 32 9.35 -10.41 -2.24
C GLU A 32 10.04 -9.05 -2.14
N LYS A 33 10.69 -8.62 -3.22
CA LYS A 33 11.25 -7.26 -3.34
C LYS A 33 10.28 -6.40 -4.16
N GLN A 34 9.58 -5.47 -3.52
CA GLN A 34 8.54 -4.70 -4.21
C GLN A 34 8.60 -3.22 -3.87
N SER A 35 8.64 -2.36 -4.92
CA SER A 35 8.35 -0.94 -4.78
C SER A 35 6.86 -0.73 -4.44
N GLY A 36 6.53 0.32 -3.68
CA GLY A 36 5.17 0.54 -3.14
C GLY A 36 4.04 0.67 -4.16
N ALA A 37 4.35 0.73 -5.48
CA ALA A 37 3.39 0.91 -6.56
C ALA A 37 2.88 -0.40 -7.19
N SER A 38 3.61 -1.52 -7.10
CA SER A 38 3.18 -2.79 -7.72
C SER A 38 2.23 -3.57 -6.83
N THR A 39 1.14 -4.07 -7.41
CA THR A 39 0.17 -4.96 -6.77
C THR A 39 0.51 -6.44 -6.93
N GLU A 40 1.34 -6.78 -7.91
CA GLU A 40 1.73 -8.16 -8.19
C GLU A 40 2.71 -8.69 -7.15
N ARG A 41 2.51 -9.92 -6.71
CA ARG A 41 3.31 -10.63 -5.73
C ARG A 41 3.70 -12.01 -6.25
N PRO A 42 4.63 -12.08 -7.19
CA PRO A 42 5.02 -13.34 -7.81
C PRO A 42 5.59 -14.34 -6.78
N GLU A 43 6.38 -13.87 -5.82
CA GLU A 43 6.97 -14.77 -4.83
C GLU A 43 5.95 -15.29 -3.81
N LEU A 44 4.95 -14.48 -3.44
CA LEU A 44 3.82 -14.96 -2.64
C LEU A 44 3.05 -16.05 -3.39
N LYS A 45 2.76 -15.82 -4.66
CA LYS A 45 2.04 -16.79 -5.50
C LYS A 45 2.83 -18.10 -5.63
N ARG A 46 4.12 -18.01 -5.92
CA ARG A 46 5.02 -19.17 -5.99
C ARG A 46 5.07 -19.93 -4.67
N MET A 47 5.14 -19.23 -3.54
CA MET A 47 5.11 -19.87 -2.23
C MET A 47 3.80 -20.62 -1.99
N LEU A 48 2.64 -19.99 -2.30
CA LEU A 48 1.33 -20.62 -2.14
C LEU A 48 1.13 -21.83 -3.06
N GLU A 49 1.75 -21.84 -4.25
CA GLU A 49 1.79 -23.00 -5.15
C GLU A 49 2.73 -24.11 -4.63
N TYR A 50 3.84 -23.72 -4.02
CA TYR A 50 4.88 -24.63 -3.54
C TYR A 50 4.46 -25.45 -2.33
N VAL A 51 3.76 -24.84 -1.35
CA VAL A 51 3.40 -25.50 -0.09
C VAL A 51 2.40 -26.64 -0.28
N ARG A 52 2.58 -27.70 0.52
CA ARG A 52 1.79 -28.93 0.49
C ARG A 52 1.16 -29.21 1.85
N GLU A 53 0.20 -30.13 1.87
CA GLU A 53 -0.41 -30.62 3.11
C GLU A 53 0.64 -30.98 4.17
N GLY A 54 0.45 -30.46 5.38
CA GLY A 54 1.36 -30.66 6.51
C GLY A 54 2.53 -29.69 6.60
N ASP A 55 2.75 -28.82 5.61
CA ASP A 55 3.77 -27.78 5.71
C ASP A 55 3.31 -26.61 6.58
N SER A 56 4.28 -25.79 7.03
CA SER A 56 4.02 -24.56 7.79
C SER A 56 4.61 -23.36 7.08
N ILE A 57 3.84 -22.28 6.93
CA ILE A 57 4.38 -20.99 6.48
C ILE A 57 4.73 -20.15 7.68
N LYS A 58 5.97 -19.64 7.74
CA LYS A 58 6.44 -18.74 8.79
C LYS A 58 6.65 -17.34 8.26
N ILE A 59 6.07 -16.36 8.95
CA ILE A 59 6.20 -14.92 8.65
C ILE A 59 6.59 -14.15 9.89
N THR A 60 7.24 -13.01 9.73
CA THR A 60 7.58 -12.15 10.87
C THR A 60 6.40 -11.34 11.38
N LYS A 61 5.54 -10.83 10.47
CA LYS A 61 4.37 -10.00 10.79
C LYS A 61 3.26 -10.20 9.75
N LEU A 62 2.00 -10.12 10.14
CA LEU A 62 0.85 -10.25 9.24
C LEU A 62 0.86 -9.25 8.06
N CYS A 63 1.33 -8.02 8.28
CA CYS A 63 1.45 -7.03 7.22
C CYS A 63 2.51 -7.37 6.15
N ARG A 64 3.34 -8.38 6.35
CA ARG A 64 4.25 -8.92 5.32
C ARG A 64 3.49 -9.85 4.39
N LEU A 65 2.61 -10.68 4.92
CA LEU A 65 1.80 -11.62 4.16
C LEU A 65 0.67 -10.93 3.39
N ALA A 66 -0.06 -10.03 4.03
CA ALA A 66 -1.22 -9.38 3.43
C ALA A 66 -1.15 -7.84 3.52
N ARG A 67 -1.82 -7.14 2.60
CA ARG A 67 -1.89 -5.67 2.57
C ARG A 67 -3.17 -5.15 3.24
N ASN A 68 -4.18 -5.96 3.28
CA ASN A 68 -5.46 -5.66 3.91
C ASN A 68 -6.03 -6.95 4.51
N THR A 69 -7.04 -6.79 5.33
CA THR A 69 -7.68 -7.89 6.05
C THR A 69 -8.35 -8.89 5.14
N LYS A 70 -9.04 -8.42 4.09
CA LYS A 70 -9.71 -9.30 3.13
C LYS A 70 -8.70 -10.29 2.53
N HIS A 71 -7.59 -9.77 2.01
CA HIS A 71 -6.52 -10.61 1.45
C HIS A 71 -5.87 -11.53 2.50
N LEU A 72 -5.78 -11.09 3.78
CA LEU A 72 -5.28 -11.94 4.86
C LEU A 72 -6.20 -13.14 5.07
N LEU A 73 -7.50 -12.92 5.16
CA LEU A 73 -8.48 -13.97 5.36
C LEU A 73 -8.53 -14.93 4.16
N GLU A 74 -8.48 -14.41 2.94
CA GLU A 74 -8.39 -15.22 1.70
C GLU A 74 -7.16 -16.14 1.71
N VAL A 75 -6.00 -15.63 2.13
CA VAL A 75 -4.77 -16.44 2.23
C VAL A 75 -4.89 -17.49 3.33
N VAL A 76 -5.42 -17.13 4.50
CA VAL A 76 -5.60 -18.07 5.62
C VAL A 76 -6.58 -19.18 5.23
N GLU A 77 -7.70 -18.85 4.61
CA GLU A 77 -8.68 -19.81 4.12
C GLU A 77 -8.09 -20.77 3.06
N PHE A 78 -7.29 -20.22 2.14
CA PHE A 78 -6.55 -21.00 1.16
C PHE A 78 -5.58 -21.98 1.83
N LEU A 79 -4.82 -21.54 2.84
CA LEU A 79 -3.89 -22.39 3.58
C LEU A 79 -4.62 -23.48 4.36
N ASP A 80 -5.74 -23.14 5.01
CA ASP A 80 -6.59 -24.12 5.68
C ASP A 80 -7.12 -25.19 4.71
N SER A 81 -7.54 -24.80 3.51
CA SER A 81 -8.00 -25.75 2.47
C SER A 81 -6.91 -26.71 2.03
N LYS A 82 -5.64 -26.27 2.05
CA LYS A 82 -4.45 -27.11 1.78
C LYS A 82 -3.93 -27.85 3.00
N LYS A 83 -4.51 -27.63 4.19
CA LYS A 83 -4.01 -28.13 5.49
C LYS A 83 -2.57 -27.69 5.77
N VAL A 84 -2.26 -26.43 5.44
CA VAL A 84 -0.98 -25.77 5.72
C VAL A 84 -1.19 -24.79 6.87
N SER A 85 -0.32 -24.82 7.88
CA SER A 85 -0.40 -23.90 9.01
C SER A 85 0.34 -22.58 8.73
N LEU A 86 -0.09 -21.50 9.39
CA LEU A 86 0.55 -20.19 9.37
C LEU A 86 1.11 -19.86 10.76
N GLN A 87 2.41 -19.59 10.81
CA GLN A 87 3.11 -19.14 12.01
C GLN A 87 3.47 -17.67 11.90
N VAL A 88 3.09 -16.87 12.90
CA VAL A 88 3.35 -15.43 12.97
C VAL A 88 4.33 -15.14 14.11
N ALA A 89 5.61 -15.01 13.78
CA ALA A 89 6.70 -15.01 14.76
C ALA A 89 6.57 -13.90 15.82
N ASN A 90 6.21 -12.67 15.42
CA ASN A 90 6.10 -11.55 16.39
C ASN A 90 4.92 -11.64 17.36
N LEU A 91 3.94 -12.51 17.08
CA LEU A 91 2.75 -12.70 17.92
C LEU A 91 2.73 -14.06 18.61
N GLY A 92 3.66 -14.96 18.25
CA GLY A 92 3.65 -16.35 18.75
C GLY A 92 2.39 -17.13 18.36
N ILE A 93 1.75 -16.75 17.24
CA ILE A 93 0.50 -17.37 16.77
C ILE A 93 0.82 -18.49 15.78
N ASP A 94 0.15 -19.63 15.96
CA ASP A 94 0.20 -20.76 15.05
C ASP A 94 -1.24 -21.21 14.73
N THR A 95 -1.62 -21.17 13.44
CA THR A 95 -2.97 -21.56 13.00
C THR A 95 -3.18 -23.07 12.94
N SER A 96 -2.18 -23.88 13.27
CA SER A 96 -2.40 -25.33 13.49
C SER A 96 -3.36 -25.56 14.66
N SER A 97 -3.38 -24.64 15.64
CA SER A 97 -4.33 -24.65 16.76
C SER A 97 -5.63 -23.87 16.43
N PRO A 98 -6.79 -24.32 16.93
CA PRO A 98 -8.05 -23.57 16.80
C PRO A 98 -7.97 -22.16 17.38
N THR A 99 -7.27 -21.99 18.50
CA THR A 99 -7.04 -20.68 19.15
C THR A 99 -6.23 -19.75 18.26
N GLY A 100 -5.17 -20.26 17.62
CA GLY A 100 -4.35 -19.46 16.69
C GLY A 100 -5.14 -18.99 15.47
N ARG A 101 -6.01 -19.83 14.90
CA ARG A 101 -6.93 -19.45 13.84
C ARG A 101 -7.89 -18.34 14.26
N LEU A 102 -8.52 -18.51 15.42
CA LEU A 102 -9.40 -17.48 15.99
C LEU A 102 -8.65 -16.15 16.18
N MET A 103 -7.42 -16.20 16.69
CA MET A 103 -6.61 -15.00 16.91
C MET A 103 -6.29 -14.26 15.60
N VAL A 104 -5.88 -14.94 14.55
CA VAL A 104 -5.62 -14.30 13.24
C VAL A 104 -6.87 -13.66 12.68
N THR A 105 -8.01 -14.35 12.77
CA THR A 105 -9.31 -13.82 12.32
C THR A 105 -9.72 -12.58 13.12
N LEU A 106 -9.57 -12.60 14.43
CA LEU A 106 -9.90 -11.49 15.31
C LEU A 106 -9.01 -10.26 15.03
N ILE A 107 -7.71 -10.45 14.92
CA ILE A 107 -6.77 -9.37 14.59
C ILE A 107 -7.13 -8.76 13.22
N GLY A 108 -7.48 -9.60 12.25
CA GLY A 108 -7.98 -9.16 10.97
C GLY A 108 -9.25 -8.30 11.09
N ALA A 109 -10.24 -8.74 11.84
CA ALA A 109 -11.48 -8.00 12.06
C ALA A 109 -11.25 -6.65 12.74
N ILE A 110 -10.40 -6.61 13.77
CA ILE A 110 -10.03 -5.38 14.49
C ILE A 110 -9.36 -4.38 13.53
N ALA A 111 -8.40 -4.82 12.73
CA ALA A 111 -7.72 -3.95 11.76
C ALA A 111 -8.67 -3.36 10.72
N THR A 112 -9.70 -4.10 10.32
CA THR A 112 -10.77 -3.59 9.43
C THR A 112 -11.61 -2.52 10.14
N PHE A 113 -12.02 -2.79 11.35
CA PHE A 113 -12.82 -1.89 12.17
C PHE A 113 -12.07 -0.56 12.43
N GLU A 114 -10.81 -0.62 12.85
CA GLU A 114 -9.98 0.57 13.04
C GLU A 114 -9.87 1.41 11.76
N ARG A 115 -9.69 0.75 10.60
CA ARG A 115 -9.66 1.44 9.31
C ARG A 115 -10.99 2.13 9.00
N GLN A 116 -12.12 1.50 9.27
CA GLN A 116 -13.44 2.11 9.06
C GLN A 116 -13.62 3.35 9.94
N LEU A 117 -13.29 3.26 11.23
CA LEU A 117 -13.35 4.41 12.14
C LEU A 117 -12.47 5.57 11.70
N LEU A 118 -11.27 5.29 11.16
CA LEU A 118 -10.39 6.34 10.62
C LEU A 118 -11.00 7.02 9.40
N LEU A 119 -11.62 6.26 8.50
CA LEU A 119 -12.29 6.80 7.31
C LEU A 119 -13.51 7.64 7.67
N GLU A 120 -14.31 7.23 8.66
CA GLU A 120 -15.44 7.99 9.18
C GLU A 120 -14.98 9.33 9.76
N ARG A 121 -14.00 9.32 10.66
CA ARG A 121 -13.43 10.56 11.24
C ARG A 121 -12.84 11.47 10.17
N GLN A 122 -12.20 10.91 9.14
CA GLN A 122 -11.68 11.69 8.02
C GLN A 122 -12.80 12.33 7.21
N ALA A 123 -13.88 11.61 6.93
CA ALA A 123 -15.06 12.13 6.22
C ALA A 123 -15.71 13.28 6.99
N GLU A 124 -15.91 13.10 8.30
CA GLU A 124 -16.44 14.16 9.20
C GLU A 124 -15.53 15.38 9.21
N GLY A 125 -14.21 15.18 9.35
CA GLY A 125 -13.24 16.27 9.31
C GLY A 125 -13.22 17.03 7.99
N ILE A 126 -13.38 16.34 6.85
CA ILE A 126 -13.50 16.96 5.52
C ILE A 126 -14.82 17.73 5.41
N ALA A 127 -15.94 17.18 5.89
CA ALA A 127 -17.23 17.84 5.88
C ALA A 127 -17.17 19.16 6.67
N LEU A 128 -16.66 19.13 7.89
CA LEU A 128 -16.48 20.31 8.74
C LEU A 128 -15.51 21.33 8.13
N ALA A 129 -14.45 20.90 7.47
CA ALA A 129 -13.51 21.78 6.79
C ALA A 129 -14.13 22.44 5.53
N LYS A 130 -15.02 21.74 4.82
CA LYS A 130 -15.81 22.30 3.71
C LYS A 130 -16.79 23.35 4.22
N GLU A 131 -17.54 23.06 5.28
CA GLU A 131 -18.48 24.00 5.91
C GLU A 131 -17.78 25.28 6.38
N LYS A 132 -16.60 25.16 6.99
CA LYS A 132 -15.76 26.29 7.41
C LYS A 132 -15.00 26.97 6.26
N GLY A 133 -15.24 26.61 4.99
CA GLY A 133 -14.58 27.19 3.82
C GLY A 133 -13.06 26.96 3.75
N LYS A 134 -12.52 26.05 4.59
CA LYS A 134 -11.08 25.74 4.63
C LYS A 134 -10.65 24.80 3.50
N TYR A 135 -11.57 24.02 2.94
CA TYR A 135 -11.30 23.07 1.86
C TYR A 135 -11.37 23.77 0.50
N LYS A 136 -10.27 24.39 0.10
CA LYS A 136 -10.20 25.21 -1.14
C LYS A 136 -9.84 24.40 -2.39
N GLY A 137 -9.66 23.10 -2.28
CA GLY A 137 -9.19 22.25 -3.38
C GLY A 137 -7.79 22.63 -3.89
N ARG A 138 -7.44 22.14 -5.06
CA ARG A 138 -6.20 22.51 -5.73
C ARG A 138 -6.31 23.95 -6.26
N LYS A 139 -5.39 24.83 -5.86
CA LYS A 139 -5.32 26.19 -6.40
C LYS A 139 -5.21 26.14 -7.92
N PRO A 140 -6.09 26.80 -8.70
CA PRO A 140 -6.02 26.81 -10.16
C PRO A 140 -4.92 27.78 -10.63
N THR A 141 -3.67 27.41 -10.40
CA THR A 141 -2.49 28.27 -10.63
C THR A 141 -2.36 28.75 -12.07
N ALA A 142 -2.65 27.91 -13.05
CA ALA A 142 -2.58 28.32 -14.47
C ALA A 142 -3.81 29.15 -14.87
N ARG A 143 -5.02 28.72 -14.50
CA ARG A 143 -6.27 29.42 -14.86
C ARG A 143 -6.39 30.82 -14.22
N ALA A 144 -5.86 31.00 -13.01
CA ALA A 144 -5.81 32.31 -12.34
C ALA A 144 -4.89 33.32 -13.06
N LYS A 145 -4.00 32.86 -13.94
CA LYS A 145 -3.08 33.68 -14.70
C LYS A 145 -3.54 33.95 -16.13
N GLN A 146 -4.77 33.58 -16.50
CA GLN A 146 -5.28 33.72 -17.88
C GLN A 146 -5.25 35.18 -18.36
N ALA A 147 -5.68 36.12 -17.54
CA ALA A 147 -5.65 37.55 -17.89
C ALA A 147 -4.22 38.02 -18.15
N GLN A 148 -3.26 37.64 -17.31
CA GLN A 148 -1.84 37.96 -17.47
C GLN A 148 -1.22 37.32 -18.71
N VAL A 149 -1.63 36.09 -19.06
CA VAL A 149 -1.21 35.41 -20.29
C VAL A 149 -1.65 36.20 -21.52
N ASN A 150 -2.92 36.63 -21.57
CA ASN A 150 -3.47 37.36 -22.70
C ASN A 150 -2.84 38.77 -22.83
N GLU A 151 -2.63 39.46 -21.72
CA GLU A 151 -1.96 40.77 -21.66
C GLU A 151 -0.53 40.71 -22.19
N LEU A 152 0.27 39.74 -21.74
CA LEU A 152 1.66 39.58 -22.17
C LEU A 152 1.76 39.20 -23.66
N ILE A 153 0.84 38.42 -24.18
CA ILE A 153 0.78 38.10 -25.61
C ILE A 153 0.37 39.31 -26.42
N ALA A 154 -0.62 40.10 -25.95
CA ALA A 154 -1.02 41.35 -26.63
C ALA A 154 0.11 42.38 -26.67
N ASN A 155 0.98 42.39 -25.67
CA ASN A 155 2.20 43.22 -25.64
C ASN A 155 3.36 42.66 -26.48
N GLY A 156 3.12 41.64 -27.32
CA GLY A 156 4.10 41.13 -28.29
C GLY A 156 5.03 40.06 -27.75
N MET A 157 4.83 39.58 -26.50
CA MET A 157 5.66 38.50 -25.91
C MET A 157 5.28 37.14 -26.53
N ASN A 158 6.27 36.36 -26.98
CA ASN A 158 5.98 35.03 -27.53
C ASN A 158 5.60 34.02 -26.43
N LYS A 159 4.82 32.99 -26.80
CA LYS A 159 4.28 32.00 -25.84
C LYS A 159 5.32 31.27 -24.96
N PRO A 160 6.52 30.90 -25.48
CA PRO A 160 7.57 30.34 -24.65
C PRO A 160 8.09 31.31 -23.58
N GLN A 161 8.23 32.58 -23.91
CA GLN A 161 8.65 33.63 -22.98
C GLN A 161 7.59 33.87 -21.89
N VAL A 162 6.31 33.92 -22.27
CA VAL A 162 5.17 33.99 -21.34
C VAL A 162 5.16 32.83 -20.34
N ALA A 163 5.40 31.61 -20.85
CA ALA A 163 5.48 30.43 -19.99
C ALA A 163 6.57 30.53 -18.92
N LYS A 164 7.76 31.01 -19.33
CA LYS A 164 8.90 31.22 -18.46
C LYS A 164 8.65 32.36 -17.47
N HIS A 165 8.10 33.48 -17.93
CA HIS A 165 7.80 34.66 -17.12
C HIS A 165 6.77 34.38 -16.03
N LEU A 166 5.69 33.67 -16.35
CA LEU A 166 4.62 33.34 -15.41
C LEU A 166 4.87 32.02 -14.63
N ILE A 167 5.98 31.34 -14.88
CA ILE A 167 6.32 30.04 -14.23
C ILE A 167 5.15 29.03 -14.38
N ILE A 168 4.70 28.84 -15.62
CA ILE A 168 3.68 27.87 -15.98
C ILE A 168 4.17 27.05 -17.18
N THR A 169 3.56 25.89 -17.42
CA THR A 169 3.94 25.05 -18.57
C THR A 169 3.52 25.69 -19.90
N LEU A 170 4.29 25.48 -20.95
CA LEU A 170 3.97 25.97 -22.29
C LEU A 170 2.59 25.49 -22.77
N SER A 171 2.23 24.23 -22.47
CA SER A 171 0.89 23.68 -22.75
C SER A 171 -0.23 24.45 -22.04
N SER A 172 0.03 24.98 -20.83
CA SER A 172 -0.93 25.84 -20.14
C SER A 172 -1.10 27.18 -20.85
N VAL A 173 -0.01 27.79 -21.36
CA VAL A 173 -0.10 29.04 -22.14
C VAL A 173 -0.93 28.83 -23.39
N TYR A 174 -0.68 27.77 -24.17
CA TYR A 174 -1.49 27.46 -25.37
C TYR A 174 -2.98 27.29 -25.07
N ARG A 175 -3.31 26.64 -23.95
CA ARG A 175 -4.71 26.42 -23.53
C ARG A 175 -5.39 27.68 -23.02
N LEU A 176 -4.65 28.65 -22.50
CA LEU A 176 -5.16 29.90 -21.89
C LEU A 176 -5.14 31.08 -22.86
N SER A 177 -4.38 30.98 -23.97
CA SER A 177 -4.25 32.02 -24.99
C SER A 177 -5.32 31.88 -26.08
N ILE A 178 -6.58 31.90 -25.72
CA ILE A 178 -7.72 31.91 -26.66
C ILE A 178 -8.36 33.30 -26.63
#